data_79ee85634085b6859f1cba0beb9550d2
#
_entry.id   79ee85634085b6859f1cba0beb9550d2
#
_cell.length_a   1.000
_cell.length_b   1.000
_cell.length_c   1.000
_cell.angle_alpha   90.00
_cell.angle_beta   90.00
_cell.angle_gamma   90.00
#
_symmetry.space_group_name_H-M   'P 1'
#
loop_
_entity.id
_entity.type
_entity.pdbx_description
1 polymer ?
#
loop_
_entity_poly.entity_id
_entity_poly.type
_entity_poly.pdbx_seq_one_letter_code
_entity_poly.pdbx_strand_id
1 'polypeptide(L)'
;MIFDALKSKAASLKSDSRVRKLVLACRKLLSEKGEASGASLARETLAFYAELDSDQRVRFFKILALDFSPDPARVLASATAYAQKPSAENLAVLTHVAEPPRQELLRRFNRAPGGTQAIVSMRERLLDALRKDAQLSQVDADFRHLLSSWFNPGFLRLVRVDWNAPAALLEKLIKHEAVHEIRGWNDLHRRLEQDRRCFAFFHPVMPEEPLIFVEVALVKDMAAEIGPLLDVDAAPANPRDCNTAVFYSISNCQPGLRGISLGNFLIKQVVDQLMQEFPRLKRFCTLSPVPGFRDWLKEKAARGFEPQYRIPSEVFAALAQVEAKLGDTLGAGVAELRLQEKRISALRDELLCLVSAYLTGVGEPDGLSGDPVARFHLHNGAKLDRLNWGADAFDKGLRQSLGLMVNYVYEPRRIEYNHEQFVRGVTVASKDVTGRLS
;
A
#
# COMPACT_ATOMS: atom_id res chain seq x y z
N MET A 1 -18.27 37.45 -21.69
CA MET A 1 -17.28 36.91 -22.67
C MET A 1 -15.91 37.59 -22.62
N ILE A 2 -15.78 38.93 -22.87
CA ILE A 2 -14.47 39.62 -22.85
C ILE A 2 -13.87 39.63 -21.42
N PHE A 3 -14.67 39.86 -20.39
CA PHE A 3 -14.24 39.82 -18.98
C PHE A 3 -13.82 38.43 -18.50
N ASP A 4 -14.47 37.38 -19.00
CA ASP A 4 -14.12 35.99 -18.62
C ASP A 4 -12.84 35.51 -19.33
N ALA A 5 -12.62 35.96 -20.57
CA ALA A 5 -11.37 35.72 -21.30
C ALA A 5 -10.20 36.47 -20.67
N LEU A 6 -10.39 37.69 -20.15
CA LEU A 6 -9.37 38.44 -19.41
C LEU A 6 -9.07 37.82 -18.05
N LYS A 7 -10.08 37.32 -17.33
CA LYS A 7 -9.88 36.57 -16.07
C LYS A 7 -9.13 35.23 -16.28
N SER A 8 -9.48 34.49 -17.34
CA SER A 8 -8.81 33.26 -17.73
C SER A 8 -7.36 33.49 -18.11
N LYS A 9 -7.07 34.54 -18.90
CA LYS A 9 -5.72 34.92 -19.31
C LYS A 9 -4.88 35.46 -18.14
N ALA A 10 -5.48 36.21 -17.21
CA ALA A 10 -4.83 36.68 -15.99
C ALA A 10 -4.56 35.52 -15.01
N ALA A 11 -5.45 34.52 -14.92
CA ALA A 11 -5.24 33.31 -14.14
C ALA A 11 -4.10 32.44 -14.74
N SER A 12 -4.03 32.30 -16.05
CA SER A 12 -2.97 31.59 -16.77
C SER A 12 -1.61 32.25 -16.60
N LEU A 13 -1.53 33.60 -16.64
CA LEU A 13 -0.28 34.35 -16.42
C LEU A 13 0.21 34.25 -14.96
N LYS A 14 -0.71 34.28 -13.97
CA LYS A 14 -0.36 34.03 -12.56
C LYS A 14 0.10 32.57 -12.33
N SER A 15 -0.49 31.62 -13.01
CA SER A 15 -0.12 30.21 -13.00
C SER A 15 1.34 30.03 -13.42
N ASP A 16 1.74 30.60 -14.54
CA ASP A 16 3.14 30.53 -15.02
C ASP A 16 4.13 31.25 -14.11
N SER A 17 3.74 32.37 -13.46
CA SER A 17 4.62 33.10 -12.56
C SER A 17 4.94 32.34 -11.27
N ARG A 18 3.97 31.59 -10.71
CA ARG A 18 4.19 30.77 -9.49
C ARG A 18 5.15 29.62 -9.73
N VAL A 19 4.95 28.88 -10.83
CA VAL A 19 5.85 27.78 -11.21
C VAL A 19 7.26 28.30 -11.47
N ARG A 20 7.41 29.43 -12.19
CA ARG A 20 8.72 30.06 -12.40
C ARG A 20 9.39 30.45 -11.09
N LYS A 21 8.65 31.08 -10.16
CA LYS A 21 9.16 31.45 -8.82
C LYS A 21 9.67 30.22 -8.08
N LEU A 22 8.92 29.14 -8.07
CA LEU A 22 9.31 27.87 -7.47
C LEU A 22 10.60 27.31 -8.12
N VAL A 23 10.66 27.25 -9.45
CA VAL A 23 11.84 26.73 -10.17
C VAL A 23 13.09 27.56 -9.89
N LEU A 24 12.97 28.89 -9.86
CA LEU A 24 14.08 29.78 -9.48
C LEU A 24 14.53 29.52 -8.04
N ALA A 25 13.60 29.34 -7.10
CA ALA A 25 13.92 28.99 -5.71
C ALA A 25 14.62 27.63 -5.62
N CYS A 26 14.19 26.61 -6.40
CA CYS A 26 14.86 25.32 -6.48
C CYS A 26 16.31 25.45 -6.98
N ARG A 27 16.55 26.22 -8.04
CA ARG A 27 17.89 26.47 -8.58
C ARG A 27 18.77 27.22 -7.57
N LYS A 28 18.22 28.23 -6.90
CA LYS A 28 18.91 28.96 -5.82
C LYS A 28 19.28 28.03 -4.68
N LEU A 29 18.33 27.16 -4.24
CA LEU A 29 18.59 26.19 -3.19
C LEU A 29 19.71 25.22 -3.57
N LEU A 30 19.79 24.75 -4.81
CA LEU A 30 20.86 23.88 -5.29
C LEU A 30 22.24 24.57 -5.37
N SER A 31 22.28 25.90 -5.59
CA SER A 31 23.52 26.65 -5.64
C SER A 31 24.06 27.06 -4.25
N GLU A 32 23.22 26.92 -3.19
CA GLU A 32 23.59 27.34 -1.83
C GLU A 32 24.61 26.38 -1.22
N LYS A 33 25.63 26.94 -0.56
CA LYS A 33 26.72 26.18 0.07
C LYS A 33 26.63 26.15 1.60
N GLY A 34 25.82 27.02 2.20
CA GLY A 34 25.69 27.13 3.65
C GLY A 34 24.50 26.31 4.20
N GLU A 35 24.69 25.54 5.30
CA GLU A 35 23.62 24.71 5.87
C GLU A 35 22.49 25.54 6.47
N ALA A 36 22.78 26.64 7.17
CA ALA A 36 21.76 27.44 7.82
C ALA A 36 20.85 28.18 6.83
N SER A 37 21.41 28.76 5.79
CA SER A 37 20.67 29.38 4.68
C SER A 37 19.94 28.34 3.85
N GLY A 38 20.51 27.15 3.70
CA GLY A 38 19.90 26.02 2.99
C GLY A 38 18.56 25.56 3.60
N ALA A 39 18.47 25.41 4.92
CA ALA A 39 17.23 25.01 5.59
C ALA A 39 16.13 26.09 5.47
N SER A 40 16.49 27.38 5.56
CA SER A 40 15.54 28.48 5.37
C SER A 40 15.02 28.55 3.94
N LEU A 41 15.91 28.43 2.95
CA LEU A 41 15.53 28.39 1.52
C LEU A 41 14.69 27.17 1.18
N ALA A 42 14.99 26.01 1.75
CA ALA A 42 14.19 24.81 1.56
C ALA A 42 12.76 25.01 2.08
N ARG A 43 12.60 25.58 3.26
CA ARG A 43 11.28 25.90 3.84
C ARG A 43 10.51 26.89 2.96
N GLU A 44 11.16 27.97 2.49
CA GLU A 44 10.55 28.94 1.58
C GLU A 44 10.13 28.29 0.26
N THR A 45 10.99 27.44 -0.31
CA THR A 45 10.71 26.73 -1.56
C THR A 45 9.54 25.76 -1.42
N LEU A 46 9.46 25.04 -0.29
CA LEU A 46 8.32 24.15 0.02
C LEU A 46 7.03 24.95 0.21
N ALA A 47 7.08 26.15 0.80
CA ALA A 47 5.92 27.04 0.89
C ALA A 47 5.41 27.45 -0.50
N PHE A 48 6.30 27.79 -1.44
CA PHE A 48 5.89 28.07 -2.83
C PHE A 48 5.25 26.86 -3.52
N TYR A 49 5.76 25.64 -3.26
CA TYR A 49 5.14 24.42 -3.77
C TYR A 49 3.72 24.20 -3.20
N ALA A 50 3.53 24.49 -1.92
CA ALA A 50 2.23 24.33 -1.25
C ALA A 50 1.14 25.23 -1.85
N GLU A 51 1.52 26.43 -2.36
CA GLU A 51 0.62 27.39 -3.02
C GLU A 51 0.18 26.97 -4.43
N LEU A 52 0.80 25.93 -5.04
CA LEU A 52 0.48 25.48 -6.38
C LEU A 52 -0.84 24.73 -6.43
N ASP A 53 -1.63 24.97 -7.45
CA ASP A 53 -2.78 24.14 -7.83
C ASP A 53 -2.35 22.82 -8.50
N SER A 54 -3.31 21.95 -8.80
CA SER A 54 -3.04 20.62 -9.35
C SER A 54 -2.31 20.67 -10.70
N ASP A 55 -2.70 21.56 -11.60
CA ASP A 55 -2.10 21.68 -12.94
C ASP A 55 -0.68 22.25 -12.86
N GLN A 56 -0.46 23.20 -11.96
CA GLN A 56 0.84 23.78 -11.68
C GLN A 56 1.81 22.73 -11.10
N ARG A 57 1.33 21.85 -10.22
CA ARG A 57 2.12 20.73 -9.69
C ARG A 57 2.54 19.75 -10.79
N VAL A 58 1.64 19.40 -11.70
CA VAL A 58 1.97 18.55 -12.86
C VAL A 58 3.05 19.21 -13.73
N ARG A 59 2.93 20.52 -14.01
CA ARG A 59 3.97 21.26 -14.74
C ARG A 59 5.29 21.25 -14.01
N PHE A 60 5.30 21.44 -12.70
CA PHE A 60 6.52 21.37 -11.89
C PHE A 60 7.18 19.99 -11.98
N PHE A 61 6.42 18.89 -11.90
CA PHE A 61 6.96 17.54 -12.07
C PHE A 61 7.56 17.32 -13.47
N LYS A 62 6.95 17.88 -14.53
CA LYS A 62 7.54 17.87 -15.88
C LYS A 62 8.86 18.63 -15.94
N ILE A 63 8.94 19.77 -15.28
CA ILE A 63 10.20 20.53 -15.18
C ILE A 63 11.26 19.75 -14.40
N LEU A 64 10.89 19.07 -13.29
CA LEU A 64 11.80 18.17 -12.58
C LEU A 64 12.31 17.04 -13.47
N ALA A 65 11.46 16.49 -14.33
CA ALA A 65 11.83 15.45 -15.28
C ALA A 65 12.81 15.93 -16.35
N LEU A 66 12.68 17.17 -16.81
CA LEU A 66 13.46 17.70 -17.93
C LEU A 66 14.67 18.51 -17.49
N ASP A 67 14.46 19.53 -16.64
CA ASP A 67 15.50 20.52 -16.29
C ASP A 67 16.40 20.08 -15.13
N PHE A 68 15.95 19.09 -14.33
CA PHE A 68 16.69 18.57 -13.18
C PHE A 68 17.13 17.12 -13.39
N SER A 69 17.37 16.73 -14.65
CA SER A 69 17.97 15.46 -15.06
C SER A 69 19.48 15.60 -15.24
N PRO A 70 20.25 14.49 -15.22
CA PRO A 70 21.65 14.49 -15.56
C PRO A 70 21.88 14.97 -17.00
N ASP A 71 22.99 15.62 -17.25
CA ASP A 71 23.43 15.95 -18.61
C ASP A 71 23.91 14.69 -19.36
N PRO A 72 23.22 14.24 -20.44
CA PRO A 72 23.57 13.01 -21.14
C PRO A 72 24.99 13.01 -21.71
N ALA A 73 25.49 14.18 -22.17
CA ALA A 73 26.82 14.28 -22.72
C ALA A 73 27.91 14.09 -21.66
N ARG A 74 27.72 14.65 -20.48
CA ARG A 74 28.61 14.47 -19.34
C ARG A 74 28.58 13.04 -18.81
N VAL A 75 27.41 12.43 -18.73
CA VAL A 75 27.25 11.01 -18.32
C VAL A 75 28.01 10.11 -19.29
N LEU A 76 27.82 10.28 -20.60
CA LEU A 76 28.50 9.49 -21.61
C LEU A 76 30.03 9.65 -21.52
N ALA A 77 30.53 10.88 -21.39
CA ALA A 77 31.96 11.14 -21.26
C ALA A 77 32.57 10.46 -20.02
N SER A 78 31.88 10.55 -18.86
CA SER A 78 32.34 9.93 -17.62
C SER A 78 32.26 8.39 -17.66
N ALA A 79 31.25 7.82 -18.32
CA ALA A 79 31.11 6.38 -18.53
C ALA A 79 32.23 5.86 -19.44
N THR A 80 32.56 6.58 -20.50
CA THR A 80 33.67 6.24 -21.43
C THR A 80 35.01 6.30 -20.68
N ALA A 81 35.24 7.33 -19.85
CA ALA A 81 36.47 7.45 -19.06
C ALA A 81 36.62 6.28 -18.06
N TYR A 82 35.53 5.89 -17.40
CA TYR A 82 35.53 4.72 -16.51
C TYR A 82 35.77 3.41 -17.26
N ALA A 83 35.13 3.22 -18.42
CA ALA A 83 35.33 2.00 -19.24
C ALA A 83 36.79 1.88 -19.76
N GLN A 84 37.43 3.00 -20.10
CA GLN A 84 38.83 3.03 -20.55
C GLN A 84 39.83 2.80 -19.41
N LYS A 85 39.53 3.33 -18.23
CA LYS A 85 40.36 3.20 -17.02
C LYS A 85 39.47 2.95 -15.79
N PRO A 86 39.18 1.66 -15.49
CA PRO A 86 38.39 1.31 -14.30
C PRO A 86 39.19 1.65 -13.03
N SER A 87 38.81 2.77 -12.38
CA SER A 87 39.38 3.21 -11.11
C SER A 87 38.28 3.71 -10.20
N ALA A 88 38.51 3.69 -8.86
CA ALA A 88 37.58 4.23 -7.87
C ALA A 88 37.28 5.72 -8.12
N GLU A 89 38.27 6.48 -8.57
CA GLU A 89 38.13 7.89 -8.89
C GLU A 89 37.18 8.12 -10.08
N ASN A 90 37.39 7.42 -11.21
CA ASN A 90 36.51 7.53 -12.37
C ASN A 90 35.09 7.00 -12.08
N LEU A 91 34.96 5.97 -11.24
CA LEU A 91 33.65 5.47 -10.80
C LEU A 91 32.93 6.52 -9.95
N ALA A 92 33.63 7.18 -9.03
CA ALA A 92 33.06 8.25 -8.19
C ALA A 92 32.57 9.44 -9.06
N VAL A 93 33.35 9.85 -10.07
CA VAL A 93 32.97 10.89 -11.03
C VAL A 93 31.72 10.49 -11.81
N LEU A 94 31.69 9.26 -12.35
CA LEU A 94 30.51 8.76 -13.08
C LEU A 94 29.27 8.73 -12.20
N THR A 95 29.38 8.22 -10.99
CA THR A 95 28.25 8.16 -10.04
C THR A 95 27.72 9.57 -9.73
N HIS A 96 28.61 10.52 -9.47
CA HIS A 96 28.22 11.90 -9.19
C HIS A 96 27.53 12.56 -10.39
N VAL A 97 28.06 12.37 -11.60
CA VAL A 97 27.52 13.01 -12.81
C VAL A 97 26.21 12.35 -13.26
N ALA A 98 26.03 11.04 -12.99
CA ALA A 98 24.81 10.31 -13.32
C ALA A 98 23.65 10.58 -12.34
N GLU A 99 23.95 11.11 -11.14
CA GLU A 99 22.92 11.42 -10.17
C GLU A 99 22.08 12.63 -10.61
N PRO A 100 20.72 12.51 -10.69
CA PRO A 100 19.88 13.63 -11.09
C PRO A 100 19.93 14.77 -10.06
N PRO A 101 20.07 16.05 -10.47
CA PRO A 101 20.02 17.20 -9.57
C PRO A 101 18.75 17.27 -8.71
N ARG A 102 17.61 16.69 -9.16
CA ARG A 102 16.38 16.59 -8.38
C ARG A 102 16.52 15.69 -7.14
N GLN A 103 17.43 14.70 -7.11
CA GLN A 103 17.70 13.93 -5.89
C GLN A 103 18.33 14.82 -4.82
N GLU A 104 19.32 15.63 -5.18
CA GLU A 104 19.92 16.58 -4.24
C GLU A 104 18.90 17.63 -3.79
N LEU A 105 18.00 18.08 -4.69
CA LEU A 105 16.92 18.99 -4.33
C LEU A 105 16.00 18.36 -3.26
N LEU A 106 15.61 17.10 -3.42
CA LEU A 106 14.80 16.38 -2.45
C LEU A 106 15.52 16.21 -1.11
N ARG A 107 16.84 15.89 -1.11
CA ARG A 107 17.64 15.84 0.13
C ARG A 107 17.65 17.18 0.85
N ARG A 108 17.75 18.29 0.12
CA ARG A 108 17.70 19.63 0.70
C ARG A 108 16.34 19.98 1.25
N PHE A 109 15.26 19.59 0.57
CA PHE A 109 13.91 19.71 1.12
C PHE A 109 13.76 18.94 2.43
N ASN A 110 14.33 17.72 2.51
CA ASN A 110 14.26 16.88 3.70
C ASN A 110 14.95 17.49 4.92
N ARG A 111 15.88 18.44 4.74
CA ARG A 111 16.56 19.15 5.85
C ARG A 111 15.70 20.26 6.48
N ALA A 112 14.62 20.69 5.82
CA ALA A 112 13.70 21.68 6.37
C ALA A 112 12.78 21.03 7.43
N PRO A 113 12.39 21.75 8.48
CA PRO A 113 11.34 21.30 9.39
C PRO A 113 10.07 20.93 8.62
N GLY A 114 9.54 19.72 8.84
CA GLY A 114 8.41 19.20 8.08
C GLY A 114 8.73 18.78 6.63
N GLY A 115 10.01 18.84 6.22
CA GLY A 115 10.42 18.53 4.84
C GLY A 115 10.09 17.10 4.41
N THR A 116 10.30 16.13 5.28
CA THR A 116 9.94 14.72 5.01
C THR A 116 8.46 14.57 4.70
N GLN A 117 7.59 15.15 5.53
CA GLN A 117 6.14 15.14 5.34
C GLN A 117 5.75 15.80 4.00
N ALA A 118 6.37 16.95 3.69
CA ALA A 118 6.12 17.66 2.43
C ALA A 118 6.51 16.81 1.22
N ILE A 119 7.64 16.09 1.29
CA ILE A 119 8.11 15.19 0.21
C ILE A 119 7.17 14.00 0.04
N VAL A 120 6.70 13.39 1.13
CA VAL A 120 5.71 12.31 1.08
C VAL A 120 4.41 12.79 0.43
N SER A 121 3.90 13.96 0.83
CA SER A 121 2.72 14.58 0.24
C SER A 121 2.94 14.98 -1.23
N MET A 122 4.16 15.44 -1.58
CA MET A 122 4.54 15.76 -2.96
C MET A 122 4.47 14.49 -3.84
N ARG A 123 5.01 13.38 -3.35
CA ARG A 123 4.95 12.10 -4.09
C ARG A 123 3.52 11.57 -4.24
N GLU A 124 2.65 11.77 -3.26
CA GLU A 124 1.22 11.42 -3.41
C GLU A 124 0.62 12.09 -4.66
N ARG A 125 0.86 13.40 -4.85
CA ARG A 125 0.39 14.15 -6.02
C ARG A 125 1.09 13.71 -7.31
N LEU A 126 2.37 13.34 -7.23
CA LEU A 126 3.10 12.76 -8.35
C LEU A 126 2.49 11.43 -8.81
N LEU A 127 2.10 10.56 -7.88
CA LEU A 127 1.47 9.28 -8.20
C LEU A 127 0.13 9.45 -8.92
N ASP A 128 -0.65 10.48 -8.58
CA ASP A 128 -1.87 10.81 -9.30
C ASP A 128 -1.59 11.32 -10.73
N ALA A 129 -0.54 12.14 -10.90
CA ALA A 129 -0.10 12.62 -12.20
C ALA A 129 0.49 11.50 -13.08
N LEU A 130 1.21 10.55 -12.48
CA LEU A 130 1.84 9.43 -13.17
C LEU A 130 0.84 8.51 -13.88
N ARG A 131 -0.39 8.38 -13.36
CA ARG A 131 -1.47 7.63 -14.02
C ARG A 131 -1.83 8.18 -15.39
N LYS A 132 -1.56 9.47 -15.65
CA LYS A 132 -1.88 10.18 -16.89
C LYS A 132 -0.66 10.44 -17.76
N ASP A 133 0.55 10.41 -17.19
CA ASP A 133 1.80 10.74 -17.89
C ASP A 133 2.94 9.83 -17.43
N ALA A 134 3.19 8.78 -18.20
CA ALA A 134 4.23 7.79 -17.90
C ALA A 134 5.67 8.37 -17.90
N GLN A 135 5.90 9.55 -18.51
CA GLN A 135 7.23 10.20 -18.53
C GLN A 135 7.66 10.64 -17.13
N LEU A 136 6.71 10.79 -16.20
CA LEU A 136 7.00 11.12 -14.80
C LEU A 136 7.57 9.94 -13.99
N SER A 137 7.63 8.74 -14.56
CA SER A 137 8.16 7.54 -13.89
C SER A 137 9.61 7.70 -13.41
N GLN A 138 10.44 8.41 -14.16
CA GLN A 138 11.81 8.72 -13.75
C GLN A 138 11.88 9.62 -12.49
N VAL A 139 10.92 10.54 -12.34
CA VAL A 139 10.81 11.37 -11.12
C VAL A 139 10.37 10.51 -9.94
N ASP A 140 9.37 9.63 -10.13
CA ASP A 140 8.94 8.70 -9.09
C ASP A 140 10.06 7.73 -8.67
N ALA A 141 10.90 7.28 -9.60
CA ALA A 141 12.05 6.43 -9.29
C ALA A 141 13.01 7.10 -8.30
N ASP A 142 13.27 8.40 -8.45
CA ASP A 142 14.12 9.17 -7.53
C ASP A 142 13.46 9.37 -6.15
N PHE A 143 12.16 9.65 -6.11
CA PHE A 143 11.42 9.67 -4.85
C PHE A 143 11.48 8.32 -4.14
N ARG A 144 11.23 7.23 -4.86
CA ARG A 144 11.31 5.88 -4.29
C ARG A 144 12.68 5.55 -3.75
N HIS A 145 13.74 5.86 -4.50
CA HIS A 145 15.11 5.63 -4.08
C HIS A 145 15.41 6.31 -2.73
N LEU A 146 15.10 7.60 -2.61
CA LEU A 146 15.38 8.37 -1.39
C LEU A 146 14.46 7.96 -0.24
N LEU A 147 13.16 7.82 -0.47
CA LEU A 147 12.22 7.43 0.57
C LEU A 147 12.49 6.02 1.10
N SER A 148 12.92 5.07 0.25
CA SER A 148 13.32 3.74 0.71
C SER A 148 14.52 3.77 1.66
N SER A 149 15.42 4.73 1.49
CA SER A 149 16.56 4.94 2.40
C SER A 149 16.15 5.63 3.69
N TRP A 150 15.23 6.62 3.62
CA TRP A 150 14.82 7.40 4.79
C TRP A 150 13.84 6.65 5.68
N PHE A 151 12.94 5.85 5.11
CA PHE A 151 11.95 5.05 5.84
C PHE A 151 12.45 3.63 6.10
N ASN A 152 13.66 3.50 6.63
CA ASN A 152 14.21 2.22 7.03
C ASN A 152 13.38 1.63 8.18
N PRO A 153 13.00 0.34 8.12
CA PRO A 153 12.23 -0.35 9.15
C PRO A 153 12.79 -0.22 10.58
N GLY A 154 14.12 -0.14 10.72
CA GLY A 154 14.78 -0.01 12.00
C GLY A 154 14.50 1.31 12.75
N PHE A 155 13.98 2.32 12.06
CA PHE A 155 13.58 3.59 12.67
C PHE A 155 12.12 3.65 13.08
N LEU A 156 11.31 2.67 12.68
CA LEU A 156 9.88 2.69 12.98
C LEU A 156 9.62 2.38 14.44
N ARG A 157 8.73 3.15 15.05
CA ARG A 157 8.28 2.96 16.42
C ARG A 157 6.85 2.44 16.41
N LEU A 158 6.64 1.27 17.03
CA LEU A 158 5.32 0.74 17.30
C LEU A 158 4.75 1.40 18.55
N VAL A 159 3.56 1.97 18.43
CA VAL A 159 2.85 2.62 19.53
C VAL A 159 1.44 2.01 19.62
N ARG A 160 1.03 1.63 20.82
CA ARG A 160 -0.37 1.28 21.09
C ARG A 160 -1.21 2.55 21.06
N VAL A 161 -2.33 2.50 20.34
CA VAL A 161 -3.32 3.57 20.30
C VAL A 161 -4.54 3.10 21.07
N ASP A 162 -4.94 3.87 22.07
CA ASP A 162 -6.14 3.64 22.87
C ASP A 162 -6.92 4.95 23.03
N TRP A 163 -7.99 4.92 23.84
CA TRP A 163 -8.87 6.07 24.04
C TRP A 163 -8.18 7.28 24.73
N ASN A 164 -7.00 7.10 25.33
CA ASN A 164 -6.21 8.19 25.90
C ASN A 164 -5.29 8.86 24.88
N ALA A 165 -5.26 8.38 23.63
CA ALA A 165 -4.50 8.99 22.57
C ALA A 165 -5.04 10.39 22.23
N PRO A 166 -4.20 11.33 21.73
CA PRO A 166 -4.66 12.65 21.30
C PRO A 166 -5.80 12.54 20.27
N ALA A 167 -6.86 13.35 20.44
CA ALA A 167 -8.01 13.36 19.53
C ALA A 167 -7.60 13.52 18.05
N ALA A 168 -6.59 14.35 17.77
CA ALA A 168 -6.05 14.51 16.41
C ALA A 168 -5.49 13.21 15.80
N LEU A 169 -4.95 12.30 16.63
CA LEU A 169 -4.51 10.98 16.17
C LEU A 169 -5.72 10.08 15.91
N LEU A 170 -6.71 10.10 16.78
CA LEU A 170 -7.95 9.33 16.64
C LEU A 170 -8.73 9.73 15.37
N GLU A 171 -8.81 11.03 15.07
CA GLU A 171 -9.37 11.52 13.80
C GLU A 171 -8.61 11.01 12.57
N LYS A 172 -7.27 10.88 12.66
CA LYS A 172 -6.48 10.31 11.58
C LYS A 172 -6.77 8.83 11.37
N LEU A 173 -7.03 8.07 12.42
CA LEU A 173 -7.47 6.67 12.28
C LEU A 173 -8.80 6.58 11.53
N ILE A 174 -9.81 7.38 11.92
CA ILE A 174 -11.10 7.45 11.22
C ILE A 174 -10.88 7.77 9.73
N LYS A 175 -10.05 8.77 9.45
CA LYS A 175 -9.80 9.25 8.08
C LYS A 175 -9.05 8.23 7.19
N HIS A 176 -8.10 7.49 7.77
CA HIS A 176 -7.17 6.64 7.02
C HIS A 176 -7.57 5.17 6.99
N GLU A 177 -8.66 4.78 7.68
CA GLU A 177 -9.15 3.41 7.62
C GLU A 177 -9.59 3.07 6.18
N ALA A 178 -8.80 2.20 5.54
CA ALA A 178 -8.98 1.87 4.13
C ALA A 178 -9.64 0.50 3.91
N VAL A 179 -9.64 -0.37 4.92
CA VAL A 179 -10.17 -1.75 4.81
C VAL A 179 -11.65 -1.77 5.19
N HIS A 180 -11.98 -1.36 6.41
CA HIS A 180 -13.35 -1.33 6.95
C HIS A 180 -13.65 0.05 7.53
N GLU A 181 -14.31 0.91 6.77
CA GLU A 181 -14.62 2.30 7.13
C GLU A 181 -15.07 2.46 8.57
N ILE A 182 -14.45 3.40 9.30
CA ILE A 182 -14.87 3.78 10.65
C ILE A 182 -15.96 4.85 10.53
N ARG A 183 -17.18 4.51 10.97
CA ARG A 183 -18.37 5.35 10.83
C ARG A 183 -18.56 6.33 11.99
N GLY A 184 -17.48 7.02 12.36
CA GLY A 184 -17.50 8.02 13.42
C GLY A 184 -17.01 7.51 14.78
N TRP A 185 -17.22 8.33 15.82
CA TRP A 185 -16.61 8.13 17.12
C TRP A 185 -17.09 6.88 17.86
N ASN A 186 -18.37 6.49 17.73
CA ASN A 186 -18.91 5.28 18.38
C ASN A 186 -18.28 4.01 17.81
N ASP A 187 -18.10 3.94 16.49
CA ASP A 187 -17.41 2.81 15.84
C ASP A 187 -15.93 2.77 16.27
N LEU A 188 -15.25 3.92 16.27
CA LEU A 188 -13.88 3.99 16.77
C LEU A 188 -13.79 3.55 18.23
N HIS A 189 -14.73 3.99 19.08
CA HIS A 189 -14.76 3.60 20.49
C HIS A 189 -14.82 2.07 20.63
N ARG A 190 -15.70 1.40 19.88
CA ARG A 190 -15.80 -0.06 19.87
C ARG A 190 -14.50 -0.74 19.45
N ARG A 191 -13.75 -0.16 18.50
CA ARG A 191 -12.45 -0.68 18.03
C ARG A 191 -11.30 -0.46 19.01
N LEU A 192 -11.50 0.32 20.06
CA LEU A 192 -10.51 0.59 21.11
C LEU A 192 -10.89 -0.03 22.45
N GLU A 193 -11.98 -0.81 22.51
CA GLU A 193 -12.44 -1.51 23.71
C GLU A 193 -11.46 -2.57 24.21
N GLN A 194 -11.73 -3.14 25.40
CA GLN A 194 -10.82 -4.06 26.09
C GLN A 194 -10.47 -5.32 25.29
N ASP A 195 -11.38 -5.80 24.44
CA ASP A 195 -11.17 -6.94 23.53
C ASP A 195 -10.62 -6.53 22.15
N ARG A 196 -10.14 -5.31 22.04
CA ARG A 196 -9.55 -4.75 20.82
C ARG A 196 -8.17 -4.19 21.12
N ARG A 197 -7.33 -4.16 20.11
CA ARG A 197 -6.05 -3.45 20.14
C ARG A 197 -5.86 -2.72 18.82
N CYS A 198 -5.45 -1.48 18.94
CA CYS A 198 -4.99 -0.71 17.82
C CYS A 198 -3.51 -0.37 18.03
N PHE A 199 -2.70 -0.62 17.02
CA PHE A 199 -1.29 -0.26 17.00
C PHE A 199 -1.01 0.64 15.80
N ALA A 200 -0.12 1.61 15.96
CA ALA A 200 0.33 2.46 14.86
C ALA A 200 1.86 2.50 14.80
N PHE A 201 2.38 2.50 13.58
CA PHE A 201 3.80 2.70 13.31
C PHE A 201 4.06 4.15 12.96
N PHE A 202 5.04 4.74 13.64
CA PHE A 202 5.49 6.11 13.44
C PHE A 202 6.96 6.15 13.04
N HIS A 203 7.32 7.18 12.27
CA HIS A 203 8.72 7.50 12.02
C HIS A 203 9.13 8.72 12.86
N PRO A 204 10.35 8.77 13.46
CA PRO A 204 10.78 9.87 14.31
C PRO A 204 10.71 11.25 13.67
N VAL A 205 10.88 11.34 12.34
CA VAL A 205 10.79 12.61 11.59
C VAL A 205 9.33 13.03 11.29
N MET A 206 8.36 12.15 11.57
CA MET A 206 6.92 12.38 11.39
C MET A 206 6.15 11.87 12.62
N PRO A 207 6.43 12.41 13.83
CA PRO A 207 5.96 11.83 15.08
C PRO A 207 4.44 11.90 15.29
N GLU A 208 3.76 12.80 14.58
CA GLU A 208 2.32 13.00 14.67
C GLU A 208 1.54 12.31 13.53
N GLU A 209 2.27 11.75 12.55
CA GLU A 209 1.67 11.12 11.36
C GLU A 209 1.88 9.61 11.41
N PRO A 210 0.81 8.82 11.62
CA PRO A 210 0.92 7.38 11.52
C PRO A 210 1.27 6.98 10.08
N LEU A 211 2.14 6.00 9.92
CA LEU A 211 2.49 5.42 8.61
C LEU A 211 1.57 4.26 8.27
N ILE A 212 1.38 3.38 9.24
CA ILE A 212 0.50 2.21 9.16
C ILE A 212 -0.19 2.09 10.50
N PHE A 213 -1.46 1.72 10.51
CA PHE A 213 -2.08 1.22 11.73
C PHE A 213 -2.70 -0.17 11.52
N VAL A 214 -2.82 -0.89 12.62
CA VAL A 214 -3.22 -2.29 12.66
C VAL A 214 -4.28 -2.44 13.73
N GLU A 215 -5.46 -2.93 13.33
CA GLU A 215 -6.56 -3.24 14.25
C GLU A 215 -6.65 -4.74 14.49
N VAL A 216 -6.75 -5.11 15.76
CA VAL A 216 -6.75 -6.50 16.23
C VAL A 216 -7.96 -6.74 17.13
N ALA A 217 -8.68 -7.82 16.88
CA ALA A 217 -9.71 -8.35 17.77
C ALA A 217 -9.18 -9.54 18.55
N LEU A 218 -9.43 -9.57 19.86
CA LEU A 218 -9.16 -10.71 20.73
C LEU A 218 -10.43 -11.57 20.82
N VAL A 219 -10.33 -12.81 20.38
CA VAL A 219 -11.47 -13.72 20.23
C VAL A 219 -11.12 -15.14 20.73
N LYS A 220 -12.15 -15.99 20.92
CA LYS A 220 -11.93 -17.39 21.32
C LYS A 220 -11.36 -18.23 20.17
N ASP A 221 -11.89 -18.04 18.96
CA ASP A 221 -11.52 -18.82 17.78
C ASP A 221 -11.23 -17.92 16.58
N MET A 222 -10.67 -18.51 15.52
CA MET A 222 -10.38 -17.80 14.28
C MET A 222 -11.68 -17.32 13.61
N ALA A 223 -11.84 -16.01 13.48
CA ALA A 223 -13.01 -15.41 12.87
C ALA A 223 -13.17 -15.84 11.40
N ALA A 224 -14.41 -16.12 11.01
CA ALA A 224 -14.79 -16.49 9.65
C ALA A 224 -15.54 -15.36 8.92
N GLU A 225 -16.10 -14.41 9.66
CA GLU A 225 -16.94 -13.33 9.15
C GLU A 225 -16.49 -12.01 9.78
N ILE A 226 -16.56 -10.92 8.99
CA ILE A 226 -16.16 -9.60 9.47
C ILE A 226 -17.27 -8.88 10.25
N GLY A 227 -18.54 -9.16 9.94
CA GLY A 227 -19.68 -8.50 10.55
C GLY A 227 -19.63 -8.49 12.08
N PRO A 228 -19.47 -9.64 12.76
CA PRO A 228 -19.38 -9.71 14.22
C PRO A 228 -18.19 -8.94 14.82
N LEU A 229 -17.09 -8.74 14.07
CA LEU A 229 -15.93 -7.97 14.53
C LEU A 229 -16.18 -6.46 14.48
N LEU A 230 -17.04 -6.02 13.56
CA LEU A 230 -17.38 -4.60 13.33
C LEU A 230 -18.68 -4.20 14.02
N ASP A 231 -19.38 -5.11 14.69
CA ASP A 231 -20.63 -4.82 15.38
C ASP A 231 -20.38 -3.86 16.58
N VAL A 232 -20.92 -2.66 16.46
CA VAL A 232 -20.77 -1.59 17.45
C VAL A 232 -21.58 -1.85 18.73
N ASP A 233 -22.62 -2.66 18.64
CA ASP A 233 -23.52 -3.00 19.74
C ASP A 233 -23.09 -4.29 20.48
N ALA A 234 -22.10 -4.99 19.95
CA ALA A 234 -21.57 -6.20 20.56
C ALA A 234 -20.85 -5.88 21.88
N ALA A 235 -21.25 -6.58 22.96
CA ALA A 235 -20.58 -6.45 24.24
C ALA A 235 -19.10 -6.88 24.16
N PRO A 236 -18.16 -6.11 24.75
CA PRO A 236 -16.75 -6.45 24.74
C PRO A 236 -16.48 -7.78 25.46
N ALA A 237 -15.71 -8.66 24.82
CA ALA A 237 -15.29 -9.91 25.44
C ALA A 237 -14.22 -9.67 26.53
N ASN A 238 -14.12 -10.58 27.50
CA ASN A 238 -13.01 -10.53 28.42
C ASN A 238 -11.72 -11.05 27.72
N PRO A 239 -10.66 -10.24 27.61
CA PRO A 239 -9.42 -10.65 26.95
C PRO A 239 -8.76 -11.90 27.53
N ARG A 240 -9.00 -12.19 28.83
CA ARG A 240 -8.48 -13.38 29.49
C ARG A 240 -9.08 -14.71 29.00
N ASP A 241 -10.27 -14.62 28.37
CA ASP A 241 -10.98 -15.79 27.82
C ASP A 241 -10.66 -15.99 26.31
N CYS A 242 -9.85 -15.11 25.74
CA CYS A 242 -9.44 -15.14 24.35
C CYS A 242 -8.12 -15.88 24.17
N ASN A 243 -8.01 -16.67 23.10
CA ASN A 243 -6.79 -17.38 22.75
C ASN A 243 -6.28 -17.05 21.34
N THR A 244 -7.00 -16.22 20.60
CA THR A 244 -6.75 -15.87 19.20
C THR A 244 -6.76 -14.35 19.03
N ALA A 245 -5.75 -13.83 18.35
CA ALA A 245 -5.68 -12.45 17.88
C ALA A 245 -5.97 -12.42 16.38
N VAL A 246 -7.01 -11.70 15.98
CA VAL A 246 -7.42 -11.54 14.58
C VAL A 246 -7.10 -10.13 14.11
N PHE A 247 -6.16 -10.01 13.19
CA PHE A 247 -5.83 -8.77 12.48
C PHE A 247 -6.89 -8.57 11.39
N TYR A 248 -7.82 -7.64 11.58
CA TYR A 248 -8.93 -7.45 10.65
C TYR A 248 -8.78 -6.18 9.81
N SER A 249 -7.93 -5.23 10.23
CA SER A 249 -7.54 -4.10 9.40
C SER A 249 -6.04 -3.79 9.53
N ILE A 250 -5.42 -3.55 8.39
CA ILE A 250 -4.04 -3.03 8.28
C ILE A 250 -4.10 -1.94 7.22
N SER A 251 -4.05 -0.69 7.65
CA SER A 251 -4.25 0.48 6.80
C SER A 251 -2.98 1.31 6.68
N ASN A 252 -2.59 1.60 5.43
CA ASN A 252 -1.50 2.52 5.12
C ASN A 252 -2.03 3.95 5.14
N CYS A 253 -1.51 4.79 6.04
CA CYS A 253 -1.95 6.17 6.23
C CYS A 253 -1.26 7.17 5.29
N GLN A 254 -0.21 6.76 4.59
CA GLN A 254 0.61 7.66 3.77
C GLN A 254 0.63 7.19 2.31
N PRO A 255 -0.32 7.65 1.47
CA PRO A 255 -0.36 7.25 0.05
C PRO A 255 0.92 7.56 -0.71
N GLY A 256 1.65 8.61 -0.30
CA GLY A 256 2.95 8.95 -0.87
C GLY A 256 4.07 7.92 -0.61
N LEU A 257 3.85 6.99 0.32
CA LEU A 257 4.78 5.87 0.57
C LEU A 257 4.38 4.58 -0.17
N ARG A 258 3.40 4.62 -1.06
CA ARG A 258 3.01 3.44 -1.85
C ARG A 258 4.22 2.86 -2.60
N GLY A 259 4.45 1.54 -2.44
CA GLY A 259 5.57 0.83 -3.05
C GLY A 259 6.93 1.10 -2.40
N ILE A 260 6.97 1.80 -1.27
CA ILE A 260 8.13 1.87 -0.38
C ILE A 260 7.95 0.76 0.66
N SER A 261 8.95 -0.10 0.79
CA SER A 261 8.94 -1.12 1.83
C SER A 261 9.19 -0.46 3.18
N LEU A 262 8.19 -0.50 4.05
CA LEU A 262 8.32 -0.08 5.45
C LEU A 262 8.85 -1.23 6.33
N GLY A 263 9.34 -2.29 5.71
CA GLY A 263 9.92 -3.47 6.31
C GLY A 263 9.01 -4.69 6.29
N ASN A 264 9.68 -5.82 6.21
CA ASN A 264 9.09 -7.11 6.49
C ASN A 264 9.02 -7.24 8.02
N PHE A 265 8.08 -8.03 8.54
CA PHE A 265 7.95 -8.29 9.97
C PHE A 265 7.34 -7.19 10.85
N LEU A 266 6.67 -6.17 10.26
CA LEU A 266 5.87 -5.23 11.05
C LEU A 266 4.80 -5.98 11.87
N ILE A 267 4.15 -6.96 11.26
CA ILE A 267 3.17 -7.80 11.97
C ILE A 267 3.84 -8.64 13.07
N LYS A 268 5.07 -9.12 12.85
CA LYS A 268 5.82 -9.83 13.90
C LYS A 268 6.00 -8.98 15.17
N GLN A 269 6.32 -7.68 15.02
CA GLN A 269 6.43 -6.78 16.17
C GLN A 269 5.09 -6.64 16.92
N VAL A 270 3.96 -6.57 16.20
CA VAL A 270 2.63 -6.55 16.84
C VAL A 270 2.34 -7.89 17.52
N VAL A 271 2.67 -9.01 16.91
CA VAL A 271 2.53 -10.34 17.51
C VAL A 271 3.34 -10.45 18.80
N ASP A 272 4.61 -10.01 18.78
CA ASP A 272 5.49 -10.05 19.95
C ASP A 272 4.93 -9.18 21.10
N GLN A 273 4.39 -8.00 20.77
CA GLN A 273 3.74 -7.12 21.76
C GLN A 273 2.47 -7.77 22.35
N LEU A 274 1.66 -8.40 21.53
CA LEU A 274 0.44 -9.10 21.97
C LEU A 274 0.78 -10.33 22.84
N MET A 275 1.83 -11.06 22.51
CA MET A 275 2.29 -12.21 23.32
C MET A 275 2.78 -11.77 24.71
N GLN A 276 3.41 -10.60 24.81
CA GLN A 276 3.83 -10.03 26.10
C GLN A 276 2.63 -9.60 26.94
N GLU A 277 1.64 -8.95 26.30
CA GLU A 277 0.43 -8.46 27.00
C GLU A 277 -0.54 -9.61 27.37
N PHE A 278 -0.65 -10.61 26.48
CA PHE A 278 -1.59 -11.74 26.62
C PHE A 278 -0.89 -13.08 26.42
N PRO A 279 -0.21 -13.65 27.42
CA PRO A 279 0.52 -14.91 27.30
C PRO A 279 -0.36 -16.14 26.95
N ARG A 280 -1.69 -16.01 27.05
CA ARG A 280 -2.65 -17.07 26.69
C ARG A 280 -2.97 -17.12 25.18
N LEU A 281 -2.61 -16.10 24.42
CA LEU A 281 -2.77 -16.12 22.98
C LEU A 281 -1.93 -17.22 22.34
N LYS A 282 -2.56 -18.06 21.54
CA LYS A 282 -1.92 -19.21 20.87
C LYS A 282 -1.95 -19.06 19.35
N ARG A 283 -2.90 -18.27 18.83
CA ARG A 283 -3.11 -18.11 17.40
C ARG A 283 -3.11 -16.65 17.02
N PHE A 284 -2.39 -16.35 15.96
CA PHE A 284 -2.30 -15.01 15.34
C PHE A 284 -2.69 -15.16 13.88
N CYS A 285 -3.82 -14.61 13.50
CA CYS A 285 -4.34 -14.74 12.14
C CYS A 285 -4.97 -13.42 11.69
N THR A 286 -5.16 -13.31 10.39
CA THR A 286 -5.93 -12.19 9.81
C THR A 286 -7.35 -12.63 9.47
N LEU A 287 -8.21 -11.66 9.19
CA LEU A 287 -9.39 -11.83 8.36
C LEU A 287 -9.33 -10.75 7.28
N SER A 288 -8.85 -11.11 6.11
CA SER A 288 -8.42 -10.17 5.08
C SER A 288 -9.31 -10.22 3.85
N PRO A 289 -9.62 -9.09 3.20
CA PRO A 289 -10.30 -9.06 1.92
C PRO A 289 -9.41 -9.61 0.79
N VAL A 290 -10.02 -9.91 -0.35
CA VAL A 290 -9.34 -10.33 -1.59
C VAL A 290 -9.67 -9.33 -2.71
N PRO A 291 -9.08 -8.12 -2.68
CA PRO A 291 -9.57 -6.97 -3.46
C PRO A 291 -9.49 -7.14 -4.97
N GLY A 292 -8.58 -7.95 -5.50
CA GLY A 292 -8.38 -8.15 -6.92
C GLY A 292 -9.09 -9.36 -7.52
N PHE A 293 -9.73 -10.21 -6.71
CA PHE A 293 -10.23 -11.50 -7.17
C PHE A 293 -11.30 -11.39 -8.26
N ARG A 294 -12.28 -10.51 -8.10
CA ARG A 294 -13.36 -10.37 -9.08
C ARG A 294 -12.86 -9.82 -10.42
N ASP A 295 -11.92 -8.89 -10.40
CA ASP A 295 -11.33 -8.35 -11.64
C ASP A 295 -10.49 -9.41 -12.35
N TRP A 296 -9.70 -10.18 -11.60
CA TRP A 296 -8.96 -11.32 -12.12
C TRP A 296 -9.90 -12.37 -12.72
N LEU A 297 -10.99 -12.73 -12.00
CA LEU A 297 -11.97 -13.70 -12.47
C LEU A 297 -12.62 -13.27 -13.79
N LYS A 298 -13.00 -11.99 -13.88
CA LYS A 298 -13.54 -11.39 -15.11
C LYS A 298 -12.55 -11.44 -16.26
N GLU A 299 -11.27 -11.16 -15.99
CA GLU A 299 -10.22 -11.23 -17.01
C GLU A 299 -10.02 -12.67 -17.50
N LYS A 300 -9.92 -13.64 -16.57
CA LYS A 300 -9.73 -15.05 -16.93
C LYS A 300 -10.96 -15.65 -17.63
N ALA A 301 -12.17 -15.27 -17.25
CA ALA A 301 -13.38 -15.66 -17.97
C ALA A 301 -13.41 -15.14 -19.42
N ALA A 302 -12.87 -13.92 -19.66
CA ALA A 302 -12.85 -13.33 -21.01
C ALA A 302 -11.70 -13.83 -21.89
N ARG A 303 -10.54 -14.20 -21.33
CA ARG A 303 -9.29 -14.46 -22.06
C ARG A 303 -8.71 -15.85 -21.85
N GLY A 304 -9.15 -16.56 -20.81
CA GLY A 304 -8.55 -17.83 -20.36
C GLY A 304 -7.19 -17.61 -19.66
N PHE A 305 -6.46 -18.71 -19.52
CA PHE A 305 -5.08 -18.71 -19.03
C PHE A 305 -4.11 -18.74 -20.22
N GLU A 306 -2.93 -18.14 -20.01
CA GLU A 306 -1.87 -18.16 -21.00
C GLU A 306 -1.38 -19.59 -21.25
N PRO A 307 -1.19 -20.03 -22.53
CA PRO A 307 -0.93 -21.44 -22.87
C PRO A 307 0.37 -22.01 -22.30
N GLN A 308 1.34 -21.15 -21.96
CA GLN A 308 2.64 -21.56 -21.42
C GLN A 308 2.57 -22.02 -19.96
N TYR A 309 1.48 -21.77 -19.23
CA TYR A 309 1.35 -22.15 -17.83
C TYR A 309 0.61 -23.48 -17.67
N ARG A 310 1.11 -24.30 -16.75
CA ARG A 310 0.44 -25.56 -16.38
C ARG A 310 -0.67 -25.25 -15.35
N ILE A 311 -1.90 -25.34 -15.79
CA ILE A 311 -3.08 -25.09 -14.97
C ILE A 311 -3.75 -26.44 -14.60
N PRO A 312 -4.13 -26.69 -13.33
CA PRO A 312 -4.91 -27.87 -12.95
C PRO A 312 -6.23 -27.95 -13.71
N SER A 313 -6.66 -29.18 -14.02
CA SER A 313 -7.92 -29.44 -14.75
C SER A 313 -9.15 -28.92 -14.00
N GLU A 314 -9.11 -29.00 -12.68
CA GLU A 314 -10.15 -28.53 -11.77
C GLU A 314 -10.36 -27.02 -11.90
N VAL A 315 -9.28 -26.26 -12.03
CA VAL A 315 -9.31 -24.80 -12.22
C VAL A 315 -9.94 -24.44 -13.58
N PHE A 316 -9.60 -25.18 -14.64
CA PHE A 316 -10.25 -25.00 -15.96
C PHE A 316 -11.74 -25.32 -15.90
N ALA A 317 -12.11 -26.44 -15.27
CA ALA A 317 -13.52 -26.85 -15.14
C ALA A 317 -14.32 -25.82 -14.33
N ALA A 318 -13.76 -25.33 -13.22
CA ALA A 318 -14.39 -24.31 -12.39
C ALA A 318 -14.57 -22.99 -13.16
N LEU A 319 -13.54 -22.55 -13.93
CA LEU A 319 -13.62 -21.33 -14.73
C LEU A 319 -14.72 -21.44 -15.80
N ALA A 320 -14.78 -22.55 -16.52
CA ALA A 320 -15.81 -22.77 -17.54
C ALA A 320 -17.25 -22.75 -16.95
N GLN A 321 -17.44 -23.32 -15.76
CA GLN A 321 -18.75 -23.26 -15.09
C GLN A 321 -19.13 -21.85 -14.64
N VAL A 322 -18.17 -21.12 -14.08
CA VAL A 322 -18.39 -19.74 -13.64
C VAL A 322 -18.64 -18.82 -14.84
N GLU A 323 -17.90 -18.98 -15.92
CA GLU A 323 -18.11 -18.23 -17.17
C GLU A 323 -19.53 -18.48 -17.72
N ALA A 324 -19.92 -19.75 -17.85
CA ALA A 324 -21.23 -20.14 -18.40
C ALA A 324 -22.40 -19.62 -17.54
N LYS A 325 -22.25 -19.57 -16.23
CA LYS A 325 -23.34 -19.22 -15.32
C LYS A 325 -23.30 -17.79 -14.79
N LEU A 326 -22.14 -17.12 -14.75
CA LEU A 326 -21.96 -15.78 -14.17
C LEU A 326 -21.23 -14.80 -15.09
N GLY A 327 -20.85 -15.17 -16.32
CA GLY A 327 -20.01 -14.35 -17.19
C GLY A 327 -20.54 -12.92 -17.36
N ASP A 328 -21.82 -12.76 -17.57
CA ASP A 328 -22.55 -11.48 -17.67
C ASP A 328 -22.64 -10.73 -16.31
N THR A 329 -22.67 -11.45 -15.20
CA THR A 329 -22.82 -10.91 -13.85
C THR A 329 -21.49 -10.45 -13.24
N LEU A 330 -20.33 -10.96 -13.71
CA LEU A 330 -19.02 -10.61 -13.18
C LEU A 330 -18.68 -9.12 -13.33
N GLY A 331 -19.30 -8.42 -14.30
CA GLY A 331 -19.20 -6.99 -14.49
C GLY A 331 -20.24 -6.14 -13.75
N ALA A 332 -21.22 -6.77 -13.11
CA ALA A 332 -22.41 -6.13 -12.57
C ALA A 332 -22.15 -5.24 -11.34
N GLY A 333 -23.06 -4.31 -11.07
CA GLY A 333 -23.06 -3.51 -9.84
C GLY A 333 -23.51 -4.32 -8.62
N VAL A 334 -23.29 -3.77 -7.41
CA VAL A 334 -23.61 -4.48 -6.14
C VAL A 334 -25.08 -4.83 -6.01
N ALA A 335 -25.99 -3.95 -6.43
CA ALA A 335 -27.42 -4.21 -6.37
C ALA A 335 -27.80 -5.47 -7.18
N GLU A 336 -27.21 -5.63 -8.36
CA GLU A 336 -27.44 -6.81 -9.19
C GLU A 336 -26.78 -8.07 -8.59
N LEU A 337 -25.57 -7.96 -8.04
CA LEU A 337 -24.93 -9.08 -7.34
C LEU A 337 -25.79 -9.61 -6.19
N ARG A 338 -26.46 -8.75 -5.44
CA ARG A 338 -27.40 -9.13 -4.38
C ARG A 338 -28.62 -9.88 -4.93
N LEU A 339 -29.13 -9.46 -6.10
CA LEU A 339 -30.23 -10.18 -6.77
C LEU A 339 -29.81 -11.58 -7.27
N GLN A 340 -28.54 -11.75 -7.59
CA GLN A 340 -27.96 -13.01 -8.08
C GLN A 340 -27.33 -13.88 -6.97
N GLU A 341 -27.55 -13.58 -5.70
CA GLU A 341 -26.92 -14.26 -4.55
C GLU A 341 -27.09 -15.79 -4.60
N LYS A 342 -28.31 -16.29 -4.92
CA LYS A 342 -28.57 -17.74 -5.04
C LYS A 342 -27.74 -18.36 -6.17
N ARG A 343 -27.61 -17.68 -7.30
CA ARG A 343 -26.84 -18.14 -8.46
C ARG A 343 -25.33 -18.17 -8.16
N ILE A 344 -24.84 -17.13 -7.45
CA ILE A 344 -23.46 -17.05 -6.97
C ILE A 344 -23.18 -18.17 -5.95
N SER A 345 -24.08 -18.37 -4.99
CA SER A 345 -23.95 -19.40 -3.95
C SER A 345 -23.99 -20.82 -4.51
N ALA A 346 -24.68 -21.05 -5.62
CA ALA A 346 -24.68 -22.33 -6.31
C ALA A 346 -23.33 -22.70 -6.96
N LEU A 347 -22.41 -21.74 -7.08
CA LEU A 347 -21.05 -21.91 -7.62
C LEU A 347 -19.98 -21.77 -6.54
N ARG A 348 -20.35 -22.01 -5.27
CA ARG A 348 -19.47 -21.84 -4.13
C ARG A 348 -18.14 -22.59 -4.27
N ASP A 349 -18.20 -23.85 -4.66
CA ASP A 349 -17.01 -24.71 -4.71
C ASP A 349 -16.11 -24.35 -5.87
N GLU A 350 -16.66 -23.98 -7.02
CA GLU A 350 -15.94 -23.47 -8.16
C GLU A 350 -15.26 -22.12 -7.84
N LEU A 351 -15.96 -21.22 -7.17
CA LEU A 351 -15.40 -19.93 -6.76
C LEU A 351 -14.32 -20.09 -5.68
N LEU A 352 -14.46 -21.06 -4.77
CA LEU A 352 -13.42 -21.40 -3.80
C LEU A 352 -12.18 -22.03 -4.48
N CYS A 353 -12.36 -22.87 -5.52
CA CYS A 353 -11.26 -23.38 -6.34
C CYS A 353 -10.53 -22.22 -7.04
N LEU A 354 -11.26 -21.32 -7.68
CA LEU A 354 -10.69 -20.19 -8.42
C LEU A 354 -9.99 -19.16 -7.52
N VAL A 355 -10.53 -18.85 -6.33
CA VAL A 355 -9.84 -17.97 -5.38
C VAL A 355 -8.60 -18.64 -4.79
N SER A 356 -8.60 -19.97 -4.62
CA SER A 356 -7.39 -20.71 -4.24
C SER A 356 -6.31 -20.58 -5.32
N ALA A 357 -6.66 -20.76 -6.59
CA ALA A 357 -5.75 -20.59 -7.72
C ALA A 357 -5.17 -19.16 -7.77
N TYR A 358 -6.03 -18.15 -7.63
CA TYR A 358 -5.64 -16.74 -7.61
C TYR A 358 -4.65 -16.43 -6.48
N LEU A 359 -4.96 -16.88 -5.25
CA LEU A 359 -4.12 -16.58 -4.07
C LEU A 359 -2.81 -17.38 -4.03
N THR A 360 -2.75 -18.52 -4.70
CA THR A 360 -1.52 -19.34 -4.80
C THR A 360 -0.70 -19.02 -6.04
N GLY A 361 -1.16 -18.13 -6.93
CA GLY A 361 -0.42 -17.70 -8.11
C GLY A 361 -0.43 -18.70 -9.26
N VAL A 362 -1.45 -19.56 -9.34
CA VAL A 362 -1.62 -20.49 -10.47
C VAL A 362 -1.83 -19.68 -11.75
N GLY A 363 -0.95 -19.92 -12.74
CA GLY A 363 -1.00 -19.24 -14.03
C GLY A 363 -0.37 -17.83 -14.05
N GLU A 364 0.32 -17.45 -12.99
CA GLU A 364 1.06 -16.19 -12.92
C GLU A 364 2.56 -16.41 -13.23
N PRO A 365 3.24 -15.43 -13.89
CA PRO A 365 4.61 -15.58 -14.37
C PRO A 365 5.65 -15.87 -13.28
N ASP A 366 5.48 -15.29 -12.09
CA ASP A 366 6.37 -15.45 -10.94
C ASP A 366 5.88 -16.53 -9.94
N GLY A 367 4.79 -17.23 -10.27
CA GLY A 367 4.19 -18.24 -9.40
C GLY A 367 3.58 -17.66 -8.11
N LEU A 368 3.39 -16.35 -8.03
CA LEU A 368 2.86 -15.66 -6.86
C LEU A 368 1.55 -14.96 -7.19
N SER A 369 0.66 -14.86 -6.20
CA SER A 369 -0.60 -14.14 -6.33
C SER A 369 -0.40 -12.71 -6.84
N GLY A 370 -1.25 -12.25 -7.76
CA GLY A 370 -1.38 -10.84 -8.15
C GLY A 370 -2.05 -9.96 -7.09
N ASP A 371 -2.69 -10.57 -6.07
CA ASP A 371 -3.40 -9.83 -5.03
C ASP A 371 -2.45 -9.09 -4.09
N PRO A 372 -2.60 -7.76 -3.91
CA PRO A 372 -1.71 -6.95 -3.09
C PRO A 372 -1.78 -7.30 -1.59
N VAL A 373 -2.95 -7.77 -1.10
CA VAL A 373 -3.13 -8.16 0.30
C VAL A 373 -2.46 -9.51 0.55
N ALA A 374 -2.62 -10.47 -0.37
CA ALA A 374 -1.92 -11.74 -0.32
C ALA A 374 -0.40 -11.53 -0.33
N ARG A 375 0.11 -10.74 -1.29
CA ARG A 375 1.55 -10.40 -1.36
C ARG A 375 2.06 -9.78 -0.07
N PHE A 376 1.30 -8.88 0.55
CA PHE A 376 1.68 -8.26 1.81
C PHE A 376 1.80 -9.29 2.93
N HIS A 377 0.78 -10.13 3.16
CA HIS A 377 0.80 -11.09 4.27
C HIS A 377 1.83 -12.20 4.06
N LEU A 378 1.90 -12.76 2.86
CA LEU A 378 2.86 -13.83 2.53
C LEU A 378 4.31 -13.33 2.59
N HIS A 379 4.57 -12.12 2.11
CA HIS A 379 5.88 -11.49 2.24
C HIS A 379 6.25 -11.17 3.70
N ASN A 380 5.27 -10.97 4.59
CA ASN A 380 5.46 -10.86 6.04
C ASN A 380 5.52 -12.23 6.75
N GLY A 381 5.63 -13.32 6.01
CA GLY A 381 5.85 -14.66 6.56
C GLY A 381 4.60 -15.37 7.08
N ALA A 382 3.41 -14.94 6.66
CA ALA A 382 2.18 -15.65 6.96
C ALA A 382 2.04 -16.91 6.09
N LYS A 383 1.23 -17.85 6.57
CA LYS A 383 0.72 -18.99 5.83
C LYS A 383 -0.71 -18.67 5.34
N LEU A 384 -1.03 -18.95 4.10
CA LEU A 384 -2.40 -18.94 3.57
C LEU A 384 -3.18 -20.12 4.16
N ASP A 385 -4.15 -19.86 5.04
CA ASP A 385 -4.71 -20.93 5.87
C ASP A 385 -6.15 -21.34 5.54
N ARG A 386 -7.09 -20.39 5.43
CA ARG A 386 -8.51 -20.70 5.24
C ARG A 386 -9.20 -19.68 4.35
N LEU A 387 -10.03 -20.17 3.45
CA LEU A 387 -10.93 -19.37 2.62
C LEU A 387 -12.31 -19.31 3.29
N ASN A 388 -12.87 -18.12 3.44
CA ASN A 388 -14.15 -17.91 4.11
C ASN A 388 -15.19 -17.42 3.10
N TRP A 389 -16.19 -18.24 2.85
CA TRP A 389 -17.33 -17.92 1.99
C TRP A 389 -18.32 -17.01 2.70
N GLY A 390 -18.82 -15.96 2.00
CA GLY A 390 -19.83 -15.06 2.57
C GLY A 390 -19.33 -14.22 3.76
N ALA A 391 -18.04 -14.13 3.95
CA ALA A 391 -17.39 -13.54 5.11
C ALA A 391 -17.52 -12.02 5.18
N ASP A 392 -17.72 -11.35 4.03
CA ASP A 392 -17.94 -9.90 3.93
C ASP A 392 -19.20 -9.61 3.09
N ALA A 393 -20.33 -9.43 3.78
CA ALA A 393 -21.61 -9.10 3.18
C ALA A 393 -21.78 -7.61 2.83
N PHE A 394 -20.78 -6.75 3.14
CA PHE A 394 -20.82 -5.34 2.80
C PHE A 394 -20.60 -5.12 1.30
N ASP A 395 -21.06 -3.98 0.81
CA ASP A 395 -20.96 -3.63 -0.61
C ASP A 395 -19.54 -3.67 -1.17
N LYS A 396 -18.55 -3.37 -0.33
CA LYS A 396 -17.13 -3.42 -0.71
C LYS A 396 -16.65 -4.84 -0.93
N GLY A 397 -16.97 -5.76 0.00
CA GLY A 397 -16.61 -7.18 -0.10
C GLY A 397 -17.26 -7.85 -1.31
N LEU A 398 -18.55 -7.57 -1.54
CA LEU A 398 -19.26 -8.07 -2.74
C LEU A 398 -18.60 -7.57 -4.03
N ARG A 399 -18.22 -6.30 -4.12
CA ARG A 399 -17.53 -5.75 -5.30
C ARG A 399 -16.17 -6.37 -5.55
N GLN A 400 -15.41 -6.62 -4.51
CA GLN A 400 -14.02 -7.04 -4.60
C GLN A 400 -13.87 -8.54 -4.84
N SER A 401 -14.69 -9.35 -4.14
CA SER A 401 -14.48 -10.80 -4.05
C SER A 401 -15.76 -11.62 -3.93
N LEU A 402 -16.92 -11.08 -4.27
CA LEU A 402 -18.22 -11.76 -4.07
C LEU A 402 -18.46 -12.17 -2.62
N GLY A 403 -17.93 -11.40 -1.66
CA GLY A 403 -18.04 -11.64 -0.22
C GLY A 403 -17.00 -12.62 0.35
N LEU A 404 -16.05 -13.10 -0.45
CA LEU A 404 -14.97 -13.97 0.03
C LEU A 404 -13.93 -13.18 0.85
N MET A 405 -13.49 -13.76 1.95
CA MET A 405 -12.33 -13.32 2.72
C MET A 405 -11.38 -14.49 3.00
N VAL A 406 -10.19 -14.17 3.47
CA VAL A 406 -9.14 -15.17 3.72
C VAL A 406 -8.49 -14.96 5.09
N ASN A 407 -8.15 -16.07 5.77
CA ASN A 407 -7.29 -16.02 6.94
C ASN A 407 -5.84 -16.37 6.55
N TYR A 408 -4.94 -15.46 6.84
CA TYR A 408 -3.50 -15.70 6.89
C TYR A 408 -3.10 -15.97 8.34
N VAL A 409 -2.29 -17.02 8.60
CA VAL A 409 -1.85 -17.37 9.94
C VAL A 409 -0.37 -17.04 10.12
N TYR A 410 -0.05 -16.33 11.18
CA TYR A 410 1.30 -16.04 11.61
C TYR A 410 1.71 -17.04 12.70
N GLU A 411 2.57 -17.99 12.35
CA GLU A 411 3.17 -18.92 13.27
C GLU A 411 4.55 -18.36 13.69
N PRO A 412 4.75 -17.85 14.92
CA PRO A 412 5.95 -17.09 15.29
C PRO A 412 7.26 -17.80 14.95
N ARG A 413 7.29 -19.14 15.07
CA ARG A 413 8.48 -19.94 14.77
C ARG A 413 8.71 -20.19 13.28
N ARG A 414 7.74 -19.87 12.41
CA ARG A 414 7.80 -20.16 10.97
C ARG A 414 7.76 -18.91 10.10
N ILE A 415 7.61 -17.73 10.69
CA ILE A 415 7.52 -16.46 9.95
C ILE A 415 8.70 -16.29 9.00
N GLU A 416 9.92 -16.48 9.48
CA GLU A 416 11.13 -16.33 8.65
C GLU A 416 11.21 -17.38 7.55
N TYR A 417 10.94 -18.65 7.88
CA TYR A 417 10.88 -19.73 6.88
C TYR A 417 9.83 -19.45 5.79
N ASN A 418 8.61 -19.07 6.18
CA ASN A 418 7.54 -18.78 5.20
C ASN A 418 7.88 -17.59 4.31
N HIS A 419 8.50 -16.54 4.87
CA HIS A 419 9.02 -15.42 4.11
C HIS A 419 10.05 -15.84 3.05
N GLU A 420 11.03 -16.68 3.43
CA GLU A 420 12.03 -17.19 2.49
C GLU A 420 11.40 -18.04 1.38
N GLN A 421 10.39 -18.86 1.69
CA GLN A 421 9.66 -19.62 0.66
C GLN A 421 8.98 -18.68 -0.32
N PHE A 422 8.31 -17.63 0.17
CA PHE A 422 7.64 -16.63 -0.67
C PHE A 422 8.63 -15.90 -1.59
N VAL A 423 9.79 -15.51 -1.08
CA VAL A 423 10.86 -14.86 -1.89
C VAL A 423 11.37 -15.80 -3.00
N ARG A 424 11.31 -17.13 -2.78
CA ARG A 424 11.65 -18.15 -3.80
C ARG A 424 10.50 -18.48 -4.76
N GLY A 425 9.38 -17.75 -4.70
CA GLY A 425 8.21 -17.99 -5.56
C GLY A 425 7.27 -19.08 -5.05
N VAL A 426 7.36 -19.47 -3.76
CA VAL A 426 6.54 -20.55 -3.20
C VAL A 426 5.57 -20.00 -2.15
N THR A 427 4.28 -20.11 -2.41
CA THR A 427 3.22 -19.79 -1.45
C THR A 427 3.03 -20.93 -0.45
N VAL A 428 3.30 -20.69 0.83
CA VAL A 428 3.00 -21.65 1.90
C VAL A 428 1.50 -21.59 2.23
N ALA A 429 0.78 -22.68 1.94
CA ALA A 429 -0.67 -22.78 2.13
C ALA A 429 -1.08 -24.05 2.90
N SER A 430 -2.28 -24.04 3.46
CA SER A 430 -2.88 -25.20 4.12
C SER A 430 -3.41 -26.21 3.10
N LYS A 431 -3.69 -27.43 3.58
CA LYS A 431 -4.36 -28.46 2.77
C LYS A 431 -5.80 -28.07 2.40
N ASP A 432 -6.49 -27.27 3.21
CA ASP A 432 -7.82 -26.74 2.88
C ASP A 432 -7.81 -25.85 1.64
N VAL A 433 -6.72 -25.11 1.44
CA VAL A 433 -6.52 -24.25 0.26
C VAL A 433 -6.01 -25.07 -0.92
N THR A 434 -4.90 -25.80 -0.75
CA THR A 434 -4.25 -26.52 -1.87
C THR A 434 -5.05 -27.70 -2.39
N GLY A 435 -5.81 -28.39 -1.52
CA GLY A 435 -6.68 -29.50 -1.89
C GLY A 435 -7.87 -29.11 -2.79
N ARG A 436 -8.12 -27.83 -2.97
CA ARG A 436 -9.14 -27.33 -3.93
C ARG A 436 -8.63 -27.24 -5.36
N LEU A 437 -7.34 -27.45 -5.56
CA LEU A 437 -6.66 -27.39 -6.85
C LEU A 437 -6.39 -28.80 -7.43
N SER A 438 -6.83 -29.84 -6.71
CA SER A 438 -6.61 -31.25 -7.07
C SER A 438 -7.90 -32.03 -7.05
#